data_09d3091a9abbc4e1d1f1d40f946bef68
#
_entry.id   09d3091a9abbc4e1d1f1d40f946bef68
#
_cell.length_a   1.000
_cell.length_b   1.000
_cell.length_c   1.000
_cell.angle_alpha   90.00
_cell.angle_beta   90.00
_cell.angle_gamma   90.00
#
_symmetry.space_group_name_H-M   'P 1'
#
loop_
_entity.id
_entity.type
_entity.pdbx_description
1 polymer ?
#
loop_
_entity_poly.entity_id
_entity_poly.type
_entity_poly.pdbx_seq_one_letter_code
_entity_poly.pdbx_strand_id
1 'polypeptide(L)'
;VDAPNMNNGNVIQGVVKFIYGDGINHLEDLRNSKLYKDLEFDISKKTKELRLTHKLNAEMAGFSKLFELYNTDLFVKLITGIKKKINENKIVDNGKLFKDLVEEAQIVVRRGGPLIVDEIKSNPELSAFYDEIKTCSFEEVSNKSKVNKESLLSYKFNGLSSRYEAGTDRDRILKRLDLVYELVELYKSGKHNEFLRITKFKITSSRDKISLSKVMKEISAGDITIGKVIELAEEHELISTDDLFTNFIKNR
;
A
#
# COMPACT_ATOMS: atom_id res chain seq x y z
N VAL A 1 3.39 13.65 -28.17
CA VAL A 1 2.22 14.16 -28.92
C VAL A 1 1.52 15.15 -28.03
N ASP A 2 1.74 16.43 -28.30
CA ASP A 2 1.15 17.52 -27.52
C ASP A 2 -0.34 17.61 -27.87
N ALA A 3 -1.18 17.06 -26.99
CA ALA A 3 -2.59 17.37 -27.05
C ALA A 3 -2.76 18.84 -26.62
N PRO A 4 -3.27 19.72 -27.47
CA PRO A 4 -3.49 21.11 -27.08
C PRO A 4 -4.46 21.14 -25.90
N ASN A 5 -4.08 21.90 -24.87
CA ASN A 5 -4.93 22.12 -23.71
C ASN A 5 -6.10 23.01 -24.16
N MET A 6 -7.25 22.37 -24.43
CA MET A 6 -8.41 23.03 -25.02
C MET A 6 -9.57 23.06 -24.03
N ASN A 7 -10.16 24.21 -23.83
CA ASN A 7 -11.44 24.34 -23.14
C ASN A 7 -12.45 24.97 -24.12
N ASN A 8 -13.53 24.28 -24.41
CA ASN A 8 -14.56 24.70 -25.38
C ASN A 8 -14.02 25.14 -26.75
N GLY A 9 -12.97 24.45 -27.25
CA GLY A 9 -12.34 24.75 -28.55
C GLY A 9 -11.30 25.89 -28.53
N ASN A 10 -11.08 26.54 -27.40
CA ASN A 10 -10.08 27.60 -27.28
C ASN A 10 -8.80 27.05 -26.64
N VAL A 11 -7.65 27.49 -27.16
CA VAL A 11 -6.33 27.15 -26.56
C VAL A 11 -6.18 27.90 -25.26
N ILE A 12 -5.97 27.13 -24.15
CA ILE A 12 -5.69 27.72 -22.85
C ILE A 12 -4.20 27.99 -22.76
N GLN A 13 -3.84 29.27 -22.63
CA GLN A 13 -2.45 29.63 -22.34
C GLN A 13 -2.12 29.28 -20.90
N GLY A 14 -1.10 28.40 -20.73
CA GLY A 14 -0.55 28.04 -19.43
C GLY A 14 0.78 28.74 -19.17
N VAL A 15 1.15 28.86 -17.91
CA VAL A 15 2.47 29.35 -17.48
C VAL A 15 3.21 28.21 -16.79
N VAL A 16 4.43 27.94 -17.26
CA VAL A 16 5.35 27.00 -16.60
C VAL A 16 6.35 27.82 -15.79
N LYS A 17 6.41 27.57 -14.49
CA LYS A 17 7.39 28.19 -13.58
C LYS A 17 8.31 27.13 -13.03
N PHE A 18 9.61 27.29 -13.20
CA PHE A 18 10.61 26.46 -12.53
C PHE A 18 11.09 27.18 -11.26
N ILE A 19 11.01 26.45 -10.14
CA ILE A 19 11.49 26.92 -8.86
C ILE A 19 12.63 25.99 -8.46
N TYR A 20 13.78 26.52 -8.13
CA TYR A 20 14.94 25.77 -7.69
C TYR A 20 15.48 26.34 -6.39
N GLY A 21 16.08 25.48 -5.60
CA GLY A 21 16.76 25.84 -4.35
C GLY A 21 18.10 25.11 -4.27
N ASP A 22 19.05 25.71 -3.60
CA ASP A 22 20.40 25.20 -3.39
C ASP A 22 20.62 24.67 -1.96
N GLY A 23 19.58 24.70 -1.13
CA GLY A 23 19.60 24.24 0.27
C GLY A 23 19.17 22.79 0.48
N ILE A 24 19.55 22.23 1.61
CA ILE A 24 19.16 20.87 2.03
C ILE A 24 17.64 20.79 2.30
N ASN A 25 17.04 21.89 2.77
CA ASN A 25 15.63 21.97 3.18
C ASN A 25 14.75 22.70 2.16
N HIS A 26 15.16 22.77 0.89
CA HIS A 26 14.45 23.55 -0.15
C HIS A 26 12.97 23.20 -0.32
N LEU A 27 12.53 21.99 0.04
CA LEU A 27 11.13 21.59 -0.03
C LEU A 27 10.31 22.23 1.10
N GLU A 28 10.88 22.34 2.29
CA GLU A 28 10.29 23.01 3.44
C GLU A 28 10.28 24.52 3.25
N ASP A 29 11.38 25.08 2.74
CA ASP A 29 11.51 26.49 2.38
C ASP A 29 10.49 26.87 1.29
N LEU A 30 10.32 26.01 0.27
CA LEU A 30 9.30 26.19 -0.75
C LEU A 30 7.90 26.24 -0.15
N ARG A 31 7.55 25.29 0.73
CA ARG A 31 6.23 25.20 1.40
C ARG A 31 5.95 26.43 2.25
N ASN A 32 6.98 26.99 2.89
CA ASN A 32 6.87 28.19 3.70
C ASN A 32 6.86 29.47 2.87
N SER A 33 7.21 29.38 1.59
CA SER A 33 7.24 30.53 0.69
C SER A 33 5.83 31.08 0.42
N LYS A 34 5.75 32.40 0.15
CA LYS A 34 4.51 33.05 -0.27
C LYS A 34 3.94 32.41 -1.53
N LEU A 35 4.79 32.05 -2.48
CA LEU A 35 4.40 31.42 -3.74
C LEU A 35 3.63 30.11 -3.50
N TYR A 36 4.08 29.27 -2.57
CA TYR A 36 3.42 27.99 -2.24
C TYR A 36 2.09 28.22 -1.51
N LYS A 37 2.06 29.17 -0.60
CA LYS A 37 0.83 29.55 0.14
C LYS A 37 -0.23 30.12 -0.78
N ASP A 38 0.17 30.91 -1.76
CA ASP A 38 -0.74 31.48 -2.78
C ASP A 38 -1.32 30.41 -3.73
N LEU A 39 -0.72 29.22 -3.84
CA LEU A 39 -1.21 28.13 -4.68
C LEU A 39 -2.36 27.31 -4.08
N GLU A 40 -2.67 27.53 -2.79
CA GLU A 40 -3.81 26.88 -2.11
C GLU A 40 -3.91 25.35 -2.37
N PHE A 41 -2.90 24.60 -1.97
CA PHE A 41 -2.89 23.14 -2.09
C PHE A 41 -3.91 22.50 -1.16
N ASP A 42 -5.14 22.38 -1.63
CA ASP A 42 -6.19 21.63 -0.98
C ASP A 42 -6.84 20.66 -1.99
N ILE A 43 -7.28 19.51 -1.50
CA ILE A 43 -7.90 18.44 -2.30
C ILE A 43 -9.16 18.92 -3.00
N SER A 44 -9.89 19.86 -2.37
CA SER A 44 -11.11 20.48 -2.91
C SER A 44 -10.84 21.60 -3.91
N LYS A 45 -9.59 22.07 -4.04
CA LYS A 45 -9.22 23.24 -4.83
C LYS A 45 -8.66 22.87 -6.20
N LYS A 46 -8.51 23.88 -7.05
CA LYS A 46 -8.05 23.72 -8.44
C LYS A 46 -6.56 23.32 -8.55
N THR A 47 -5.77 23.53 -7.49
CA THR A 47 -4.35 23.25 -7.47
C THR A 47 -4.05 21.85 -6.98
N LYS A 48 -3.24 21.10 -7.69
CA LYS A 48 -2.82 19.73 -7.32
C LYS A 48 -1.31 19.62 -7.33
N GLU A 49 -0.77 18.95 -6.31
CA GLU A 49 0.64 18.60 -6.25
C GLU A 49 0.88 17.27 -6.95
N LEU A 50 1.76 17.25 -7.95
CA LEU A 50 2.20 16.03 -8.61
C LEU A 50 3.64 15.73 -8.20
N ARG A 51 3.88 14.49 -7.78
CA ARG A 51 5.21 14.03 -7.35
C ARG A 51 5.75 12.98 -8.32
N LEU A 52 7.03 13.07 -8.60
CA LEU A 52 7.69 12.23 -9.60
C LEU A 52 7.87 10.77 -9.18
N THR A 53 7.88 10.46 -7.89
CA THR A 53 8.14 9.10 -7.43
C THR A 53 7.18 8.65 -6.33
N HIS A 54 6.84 7.35 -6.35
CA HIS A 54 6.05 6.72 -5.29
C HIS A 54 6.73 6.79 -3.91
N LYS A 55 8.07 6.81 -3.86
CA LYS A 55 8.82 6.95 -2.61
C LYS A 55 8.53 8.28 -1.92
N LEU A 56 8.55 9.39 -2.66
CA LEU A 56 8.22 10.71 -2.12
C LEU A 56 6.77 10.78 -1.63
N ASN A 57 5.85 10.14 -2.34
CA ASN A 57 4.46 10.06 -1.93
C ASN A 57 4.30 9.25 -0.62
N ALA A 58 5.01 8.12 -0.50
CA ALA A 58 4.98 7.28 0.69
C ALA A 58 5.53 8.00 1.93
N GLU A 59 6.61 8.77 1.76
CA GLU A 59 7.22 9.57 2.82
C GLU A 59 6.24 10.62 3.35
N MET A 60 5.60 11.35 2.46
CA MET A 60 4.64 12.38 2.82
C MET A 60 3.35 11.84 3.43
N ALA A 61 2.93 10.65 3.01
CA ALA A 61 1.76 9.97 3.55
C ALA A 61 2.05 9.19 4.85
N GLY A 62 3.30 9.22 5.34
CA GLY A 62 3.70 8.59 6.60
C GLY A 62 3.90 7.07 6.56
N PHE A 63 3.96 6.46 5.36
CA PHE A 63 4.16 5.00 5.24
C PHE A 63 5.45 4.61 4.48
N SER A 64 6.49 5.46 4.56
CA SER A 64 7.78 5.20 3.90
C SER A 64 8.40 3.86 4.28
N LYS A 65 8.34 3.46 5.55
CA LYS A 65 8.87 2.17 6.03
C LYS A 65 8.14 0.98 5.40
N LEU A 66 6.81 1.04 5.34
CA LEU A 66 6.01 0.00 4.70
C LEU A 66 6.30 -0.08 3.20
N PHE A 67 6.40 1.07 2.53
CA PHE A 67 6.76 1.14 1.11
C PHE A 67 8.15 0.57 0.86
N GLU A 68 9.12 0.84 1.72
CA GLU A 68 10.48 0.31 1.62
C GLU A 68 10.51 -1.22 1.79
N LEU A 69 9.75 -1.76 2.75
CA LEU A 69 9.60 -3.20 2.93
C LEU A 69 9.16 -3.88 1.62
N TYR A 70 8.09 -3.40 1.00
CA TYR A 70 7.62 -3.92 -0.30
C TYR A 70 8.66 -3.74 -1.43
N ASN A 71 9.42 -2.66 -1.39
CA ASN A 71 10.41 -2.37 -2.43
C ASN A 71 11.71 -3.18 -2.28
N THR A 72 12.00 -3.69 -1.09
CA THR A 72 13.19 -4.52 -0.81
C THR A 72 12.93 -6.00 -0.91
N ASP A 73 11.67 -6.45 -0.84
CA ASP A 73 11.31 -7.86 -0.89
C ASP A 73 11.81 -8.54 -2.18
N LEU A 74 12.61 -9.58 -1.99
CA LEU A 74 13.26 -10.30 -3.10
C LEU A 74 12.27 -11.13 -3.92
N PHE A 75 11.25 -11.73 -3.28
CA PHE A 75 10.24 -12.50 -3.99
C PHE A 75 9.34 -11.59 -4.83
N VAL A 76 8.93 -10.44 -4.30
CA VAL A 76 8.17 -9.44 -5.06
C VAL A 76 8.95 -8.98 -6.27
N LYS A 77 10.26 -8.71 -6.13
CA LYS A 77 11.13 -8.33 -7.25
C LYS A 77 11.26 -9.45 -8.27
N LEU A 78 11.46 -10.70 -7.82
CA LEU A 78 11.60 -11.88 -8.67
C LEU A 78 10.34 -12.09 -9.51
N ILE A 79 9.18 -12.15 -8.87
CA ILE A 79 7.88 -12.38 -9.52
C ILE A 79 7.54 -11.25 -10.49
N THR A 80 7.76 -9.99 -10.08
CA THR A 80 7.55 -8.82 -10.94
C THR A 80 8.47 -8.85 -12.17
N GLY A 81 9.73 -9.24 -11.96
CA GLY A 81 10.71 -9.39 -13.04
C GLY A 81 10.33 -10.47 -14.05
N ILE A 82 9.86 -11.64 -13.56
CA ILE A 82 9.36 -12.73 -14.41
C ILE A 82 8.13 -12.26 -15.20
N LYS A 83 7.12 -11.68 -14.54
CA LYS A 83 5.93 -11.12 -15.21
C LYS A 83 6.31 -10.15 -16.32
N LYS A 84 7.24 -9.25 -16.05
CA LYS A 84 7.72 -8.29 -17.05
C LYS A 84 8.31 -9.01 -18.27
N LYS A 85 9.16 -10.03 -18.06
CA LYS A 85 9.76 -10.80 -19.18
C LYS A 85 8.73 -11.60 -19.97
N ILE A 86 7.71 -12.15 -19.31
CA ILE A 86 6.58 -12.80 -19.98
C ILE A 86 5.82 -11.79 -20.85
N ASN A 87 5.46 -10.63 -20.30
CA ASN A 87 4.75 -9.58 -21.03
C ASN A 87 5.55 -9.01 -22.22
N GLU A 88 6.87 -9.01 -22.12
CA GLU A 88 7.80 -8.60 -23.20
C GLU A 88 8.07 -9.73 -24.20
N ASN A 89 7.41 -10.89 -24.08
CA ASN A 89 7.62 -12.11 -24.90
C ASN A 89 9.08 -12.61 -24.89
N LYS A 90 9.83 -12.34 -23.81
CA LYS A 90 11.23 -12.81 -23.66
C LYS A 90 11.31 -14.23 -23.10
N ILE A 91 10.31 -14.63 -22.35
CA ILE A 91 10.10 -15.98 -21.81
C ILE A 91 8.65 -16.38 -21.96
N VAL A 92 8.37 -17.68 -21.98
CA VAL A 92 7.01 -18.22 -22.14
C VAL A 92 6.69 -19.11 -20.94
N ASP A 93 5.55 -18.86 -20.29
CA ASP A 93 5.14 -19.61 -19.11
C ASP A 93 4.70 -21.05 -19.49
N ASN A 94 3.79 -21.25 -20.43
CA ASN A 94 3.32 -22.57 -20.91
C ASN A 94 3.12 -23.62 -19.80
N GLY A 95 2.75 -23.22 -18.59
CA GLY A 95 2.59 -24.11 -17.44
C GLY A 95 3.90 -24.64 -16.85
N LYS A 96 5.02 -23.95 -17.08
CA LYS A 96 6.31 -24.26 -16.46
C LYS A 96 6.23 -24.14 -14.94
N LEU A 97 7.08 -24.92 -14.26
CA LEU A 97 7.27 -24.77 -12.82
C LEU A 97 7.97 -23.44 -12.51
N PHE A 98 7.69 -22.89 -11.34
CA PHE A 98 8.27 -21.61 -10.92
C PHE A 98 9.79 -21.61 -11.00
N LYS A 99 10.46 -22.71 -10.59
CA LYS A 99 11.93 -22.86 -10.68
C LYS A 99 12.46 -22.70 -12.11
N ASP A 100 11.76 -23.28 -13.09
CA ASP A 100 12.20 -23.27 -14.48
C ASP A 100 12.13 -21.84 -15.05
N LEU A 101 11.08 -21.11 -14.68
CA LEU A 101 10.94 -19.69 -15.06
C LEU A 101 11.95 -18.80 -14.35
N VAL A 102 12.31 -19.09 -13.10
CA VAL A 102 13.37 -18.36 -12.37
C VAL A 102 14.72 -18.54 -13.07
N GLU A 103 15.06 -19.76 -13.47
CA GLU A 103 16.30 -20.07 -14.19
C GLU A 103 16.35 -19.40 -15.57
N GLU A 104 15.24 -19.45 -16.31
CA GLU A 104 15.16 -18.82 -17.64
C GLU A 104 15.14 -17.29 -17.55
N ALA A 105 14.46 -16.73 -16.55
CA ALA A 105 14.31 -15.31 -16.39
C ALA A 105 15.58 -14.58 -15.93
N GLN A 106 16.45 -15.23 -15.17
CA GLN A 106 17.73 -14.67 -14.68
C GLN A 106 17.57 -13.21 -14.17
N ILE A 107 16.70 -13.01 -13.22
CA ILE A 107 16.43 -11.69 -12.66
C ILE A 107 17.56 -11.30 -11.71
N VAL A 108 18.15 -10.13 -11.95
CA VAL A 108 19.23 -9.58 -11.11
C VAL A 108 18.68 -8.58 -10.10
N VAL A 109 19.31 -8.47 -8.93
CA VAL A 109 18.94 -7.51 -7.88
C VAL A 109 19.08 -6.08 -8.37
N ARG A 110 20.17 -5.82 -9.09
CA ARG A 110 20.48 -4.55 -9.73
C ARG A 110 21.34 -4.78 -10.97
N ARG A 111 21.43 -3.83 -11.85
CA ARG A 111 22.27 -3.94 -13.06
C ARG A 111 23.71 -4.28 -12.68
N GLY A 112 24.22 -5.41 -13.21
CA GLY A 112 25.55 -5.92 -12.89
C GLY A 112 25.68 -6.58 -11.50
N GLY A 113 24.58 -6.78 -10.78
CA GLY A 113 24.56 -7.47 -9.50
C GLY A 113 24.27 -8.98 -9.63
N PRO A 114 24.24 -9.70 -8.50
CA PRO A 114 23.92 -11.12 -8.46
C PRO A 114 22.49 -11.41 -8.88
N LEU A 115 22.19 -12.66 -9.17
CA LEU A 115 20.83 -13.12 -9.39
C LEU A 115 20.03 -13.03 -8.09
N ILE A 116 18.77 -12.64 -8.18
CA ILE A 116 17.88 -12.58 -7.00
C ILE A 116 17.76 -13.96 -6.35
N VAL A 117 17.69 -15.02 -7.14
CA VAL A 117 17.59 -16.39 -6.62
C VAL A 117 18.80 -16.79 -5.78
N ASP A 118 20.00 -16.30 -6.09
CA ASP A 118 21.20 -16.57 -5.30
C ASP A 118 21.16 -15.87 -3.95
N GLU A 119 20.67 -14.62 -3.91
CA GLU A 119 20.44 -13.93 -2.65
C GLU A 119 19.33 -14.59 -1.80
N ILE A 120 18.25 -15.05 -2.42
CA ILE A 120 17.21 -15.83 -1.73
C ILE A 120 17.81 -17.10 -1.11
N LYS A 121 18.60 -17.86 -1.87
CA LYS A 121 19.24 -19.11 -1.40
C LYS A 121 20.30 -18.89 -0.33
N SER A 122 20.91 -17.72 -0.28
CA SER A 122 21.89 -17.37 0.76
C SER A 122 21.27 -17.10 2.13
N ASN A 123 19.98 -16.81 2.19
CA ASN A 123 19.22 -16.60 3.43
C ASN A 123 18.44 -17.88 3.77
N PRO A 124 18.68 -18.54 4.93
CA PRO A 124 18.05 -19.82 5.28
C PRO A 124 16.51 -19.78 5.28
N GLU A 125 15.91 -18.70 5.81
CA GLU A 125 14.45 -18.57 5.87
C GLU A 125 13.84 -18.39 4.46
N LEU A 126 14.44 -17.52 3.65
CA LEU A 126 13.98 -17.30 2.28
C LEU A 126 14.22 -18.54 1.41
N SER A 127 15.31 -19.28 1.63
CA SER A 127 15.61 -20.53 0.93
C SER A 127 14.58 -21.60 1.24
N ALA A 128 14.20 -21.77 2.50
CA ALA A 128 13.15 -22.71 2.90
C ALA A 128 11.80 -22.37 2.21
N PHE A 129 11.42 -21.11 2.21
CA PHE A 129 10.21 -20.68 1.51
C PHE A 129 10.31 -20.89 -0.02
N TYR A 130 11.46 -20.61 -0.63
CA TYR A 130 11.69 -20.91 -2.05
C TYR A 130 11.52 -22.39 -2.36
N ASP A 131 12.03 -23.28 -1.49
CA ASP A 131 11.93 -24.72 -1.65
C ASP A 131 10.48 -25.21 -1.62
N GLU A 132 9.62 -24.58 -0.85
CA GLU A 132 8.18 -24.90 -0.83
C GLU A 132 7.48 -24.51 -2.14
N ILE A 133 7.85 -23.37 -2.74
CA ILE A 133 7.11 -22.82 -3.90
C ILE A 133 7.73 -23.16 -5.25
N LYS A 134 8.98 -23.64 -5.30
CA LYS A 134 9.71 -23.88 -6.56
C LYS A 134 9.05 -24.88 -7.51
N THR A 135 8.21 -25.79 -6.98
CA THR A 135 7.46 -26.80 -7.73
C THR A 135 6.01 -26.39 -8.05
N CYS A 136 5.59 -25.24 -7.57
CA CYS A 136 4.27 -24.69 -7.93
C CYS A 136 4.29 -24.10 -9.35
N SER A 137 3.11 -23.93 -9.94
CA SER A 137 2.98 -23.15 -11.18
C SER A 137 3.25 -21.66 -10.91
N PHE A 138 3.65 -20.92 -11.94
CA PHE A 138 3.86 -19.48 -11.80
C PHE A 138 2.58 -18.74 -11.42
N GLU A 139 1.45 -19.19 -11.94
CA GLU A 139 0.15 -18.61 -11.60
C GLU A 139 -0.17 -18.75 -10.10
N GLU A 140 0.06 -19.93 -9.51
CA GLU A 140 -0.15 -20.16 -8.07
C GLU A 140 0.75 -19.27 -7.24
N VAL A 141 2.05 -19.22 -7.54
CA VAL A 141 3.01 -18.35 -6.84
C VAL A 141 2.63 -16.89 -6.98
N SER A 142 2.32 -16.45 -8.19
CA SER A 142 1.91 -15.08 -8.49
C SER A 142 0.61 -14.68 -7.78
N ASN A 143 -0.36 -15.60 -7.65
CA ASN A 143 -1.61 -15.35 -6.96
C ASN A 143 -1.45 -15.28 -5.45
N LYS A 144 -0.58 -16.12 -4.86
CA LYS A 144 -0.24 -16.09 -3.43
C LYS A 144 0.56 -14.83 -3.05
N SER A 145 1.37 -14.31 -3.98
CA SER A 145 2.24 -13.15 -3.77
C SER A 145 1.69 -11.84 -4.35
N LYS A 146 0.38 -11.70 -4.45
CA LYS A 146 -0.28 -10.46 -4.93
C LYS A 146 -0.06 -9.27 -4.00
N VAL A 147 1.20 -8.99 -3.72
CA VAL A 147 1.62 -7.78 -3.02
C VAL A 147 2.01 -6.76 -4.08
N ASN A 148 1.15 -5.79 -4.33
CA ASN A 148 1.42 -4.72 -5.27
C ASN A 148 1.70 -3.44 -4.50
N LYS A 149 2.95 -2.94 -4.56
CA LYS A 149 3.31 -1.65 -3.94
C LYS A 149 2.44 -0.48 -4.45
N GLU A 150 1.95 -0.56 -5.67
CA GLU A 150 1.04 0.43 -6.23
C GLU A 150 -0.32 0.42 -5.52
N SER A 151 -0.70 -0.72 -4.94
CA SER A 151 -1.92 -0.82 -4.14
C SER A 151 -1.88 0.03 -2.86
N LEU A 152 -0.68 0.32 -2.33
CA LEU A 152 -0.51 1.23 -1.19
C LEU A 152 -0.99 2.65 -1.49
N LEU A 153 -0.88 3.05 -2.77
CA LEU A 153 -1.23 4.39 -3.24
C LEU A 153 -2.58 4.44 -3.95
N SER A 154 -3.27 3.28 -4.05
CA SER A 154 -4.53 3.18 -4.78
C SER A 154 -5.70 3.73 -3.95
N TYR A 155 -5.82 5.04 -3.92
CA TYR A 155 -7.01 5.75 -3.44
C TYR A 155 -7.75 6.35 -4.61
N LYS A 156 -9.08 6.19 -4.62
CA LYS A 156 -9.96 6.87 -5.57
C LYS A 156 -10.80 7.88 -4.81
N PHE A 157 -10.88 9.08 -5.33
CA PHE A 157 -11.81 10.08 -4.81
C PHE A 157 -13.24 9.67 -5.15
N ASN A 158 -14.05 9.45 -4.13
CA ASN A 158 -15.48 9.25 -4.29
C ASN A 158 -16.21 10.59 -4.19
N GLY A 159 -16.67 11.08 -5.32
CA GLY A 159 -17.38 12.37 -5.38
C GLY A 159 -18.71 12.40 -4.61
N LEU A 160 -19.32 11.24 -4.34
CA LEU A 160 -20.57 11.15 -3.57
C LEU A 160 -20.33 11.30 -2.07
N SER A 161 -19.24 10.71 -1.56
CA SER A 161 -18.87 10.78 -0.14
C SER A 161 -17.90 11.92 0.16
N SER A 162 -17.39 12.62 -0.86
CA SER A 162 -16.33 13.62 -0.77
C SER A 162 -15.08 13.12 -0.03
N ARG A 163 -14.79 11.83 -0.13
CA ARG A 163 -13.65 11.16 0.53
C ARG A 163 -12.79 10.41 -0.47
N TYR A 164 -11.54 10.18 -0.08
CA TYR A 164 -10.69 9.18 -0.74
C TYR A 164 -11.02 7.81 -0.17
N GLU A 165 -11.41 6.90 -1.05
CA GLU A 165 -11.70 5.52 -0.70
C GLU A 165 -10.62 4.60 -1.24
N ALA A 166 -10.36 3.50 -0.53
CA ALA A 166 -9.43 2.48 -0.98
C ALA A 166 -9.88 1.91 -2.34
N GLY A 167 -8.96 1.83 -3.29
CA GLY A 167 -9.24 1.20 -4.58
C GLY A 167 -9.54 -0.30 -4.42
N THR A 168 -10.29 -0.86 -5.38
CA THR A 168 -10.66 -2.29 -5.39
C THR A 168 -9.46 -3.24 -5.38
N ASP A 169 -8.34 -2.80 -5.96
CA ASP A 169 -7.12 -3.60 -6.12
C ASP A 169 -6.17 -3.50 -4.93
N ARG A 170 -6.62 -2.87 -3.83
CA ARG A 170 -5.83 -2.69 -2.64
C ARG A 170 -5.58 -4.03 -1.94
N ASP A 171 -4.36 -4.19 -1.42
CA ASP A 171 -3.96 -5.36 -0.63
C ASP A 171 -4.92 -5.60 0.56
N ARG A 172 -5.12 -6.87 0.92
CA ARG A 172 -6.05 -7.26 1.98
C ARG A 172 -5.65 -6.73 3.35
N ILE A 173 -4.35 -6.71 3.65
CA ILE A 173 -3.84 -6.17 4.93
C ILE A 173 -4.17 -4.68 5.00
N LEU A 174 -3.93 -3.95 3.91
CA LEU A 174 -4.26 -2.53 3.85
C LEU A 174 -5.76 -2.26 3.96
N LYS A 175 -6.60 -3.08 3.33
CA LYS A 175 -8.07 -2.97 3.49
C LYS A 175 -8.50 -3.16 4.95
N ARG A 176 -7.84 -4.06 5.67
CA ARG A 176 -8.11 -4.26 7.10
C ARG A 176 -7.65 -3.09 7.94
N LEU A 177 -6.48 -2.56 7.65
CA LEU A 177 -5.97 -1.35 8.33
C LEU A 177 -6.86 -0.14 8.05
N ASP A 178 -7.32 0.03 6.81
CA ASP A 178 -8.27 1.08 6.46
C ASP A 178 -9.58 0.95 7.25
N LEU A 179 -10.10 -0.28 7.37
CA LEU A 179 -11.30 -0.54 8.15
C LEU A 179 -11.08 -0.19 9.63
N VAL A 180 -9.95 -0.62 10.22
CA VAL A 180 -9.63 -0.26 11.60
C VAL A 180 -9.47 1.25 11.76
N TYR A 181 -8.82 1.92 10.81
CA TYR A 181 -8.69 3.38 10.81
C TYR A 181 -10.06 4.07 10.77
N GLU A 182 -10.94 3.62 9.89
CA GLU A 182 -12.31 4.14 9.78
C GLU A 182 -13.07 3.96 11.11
N LEU A 183 -12.95 2.78 11.74
CA LEU A 183 -13.57 2.52 13.03
C LEU A 183 -13.04 3.45 14.13
N VAL A 184 -11.73 3.71 14.16
CA VAL A 184 -11.13 4.66 15.11
C VAL A 184 -11.67 6.07 14.88
N GLU A 185 -11.76 6.51 13.65
CA GLU A 185 -12.30 7.85 13.31
C GLU A 185 -13.78 7.99 13.66
N LEU A 186 -14.60 6.97 13.37
CA LEU A 186 -16.01 6.95 13.75
C LEU A 186 -16.19 7.02 15.27
N TYR A 187 -15.38 6.25 16.01
CA TYR A 187 -15.42 6.24 17.46
C TYR A 187 -15.01 7.60 18.05
N LYS A 188 -13.89 8.18 17.59
CA LYS A 188 -13.38 9.49 18.04
C LYS A 188 -14.33 10.63 17.71
N SER A 189 -15.00 10.58 16.57
CA SER A 189 -15.98 11.58 16.15
C SER A 189 -17.36 11.43 16.81
N GLY A 190 -17.54 10.45 17.69
CA GLY A 190 -18.81 10.21 18.39
C GLY A 190 -19.91 9.59 17.52
N LYS A 191 -19.58 9.11 16.33
CA LYS A 191 -20.51 8.44 15.41
C LYS A 191 -20.76 6.98 15.81
N HIS A 192 -21.14 6.76 17.06
CA HIS A 192 -21.24 5.43 17.64
C HIS A 192 -22.23 4.51 16.93
N ASN A 193 -23.32 5.05 16.37
CA ASN A 193 -24.31 4.24 15.64
C ASN A 193 -23.73 3.71 14.33
N GLU A 194 -22.96 4.52 13.59
CA GLU A 194 -22.27 4.07 12.38
C GLU A 194 -21.19 3.05 12.73
N PHE A 195 -20.41 3.31 13.78
CA PHE A 195 -19.40 2.37 14.30
C PHE A 195 -20.01 1.01 14.61
N LEU A 196 -21.08 0.94 15.40
CA LEU A 196 -21.75 -0.33 15.79
C LEU A 196 -22.37 -1.06 14.60
N ARG A 197 -22.77 -0.34 13.56
CA ARG A 197 -23.31 -0.94 12.32
C ARG A 197 -22.24 -1.64 11.49
N ILE A 198 -21.01 -1.15 11.51
CA ILE A 198 -19.88 -1.69 10.75
C ILE A 198 -19.23 -2.86 11.50
N THR A 199 -19.15 -2.77 12.83
CA THR A 199 -18.57 -3.80 13.68
C THR A 199 -19.56 -4.92 13.97
N LYS A 200 -19.05 -6.08 14.41
CA LYS A 200 -19.88 -7.15 15.02
C LYS A 200 -20.06 -6.96 16.53
N PHE A 201 -19.41 -5.96 17.10
CA PHE A 201 -19.43 -5.70 18.54
C PHE A 201 -20.84 -5.34 19.00
N LYS A 202 -21.32 -6.04 20.02
CA LYS A 202 -22.66 -5.79 20.60
C LYS A 202 -22.51 -5.18 21.98
N ILE A 203 -23.21 -4.08 22.22
CA ILE A 203 -23.30 -3.46 23.54
C ILE A 203 -24.60 -3.90 24.19
N THR A 204 -24.51 -4.80 25.16
CA THR A 204 -25.63 -5.30 25.94
C THR A 204 -25.60 -4.81 27.40
N SER A 205 -24.43 -4.37 27.86
CA SER A 205 -24.20 -3.94 29.24
C SER A 205 -23.26 -2.74 29.34
N SER A 206 -23.20 -2.13 30.52
CA SER A 206 -22.21 -1.09 30.82
C SER A 206 -20.77 -1.61 30.78
N ARG A 207 -20.57 -2.92 31.05
CA ARG A 207 -19.24 -3.55 30.95
C ARG A 207 -18.73 -3.56 29.52
N ASP A 208 -19.60 -3.82 28.54
CA ASP A 208 -19.24 -3.82 27.12
C ASP A 208 -18.77 -2.44 26.66
N LYS A 209 -19.40 -1.37 27.16
CA LYS A 209 -18.97 0.01 26.88
C LYS A 209 -17.58 0.29 27.43
N ILE A 210 -17.30 -0.18 28.66
CA ILE A 210 -15.98 -0.01 29.29
C ILE A 210 -14.93 -0.80 28.53
N SER A 211 -15.24 -2.05 28.16
CA SER A 211 -14.35 -2.91 27.37
C SER A 211 -14.03 -2.25 26.02
N LEU A 212 -15.04 -1.82 25.28
CA LEU A 212 -14.87 -1.12 24.00
C LEU A 212 -14.00 0.13 24.16
N SER A 213 -14.28 0.96 25.17
CA SER A 213 -13.49 2.17 25.43
C SER A 213 -12.02 1.87 25.69
N LYS A 214 -11.73 0.79 26.44
CA LYS A 214 -10.36 0.35 26.72
C LYS A 214 -9.64 -0.07 25.44
N VAL A 215 -10.26 -0.93 24.64
CA VAL A 215 -9.70 -1.42 23.38
C VAL A 215 -9.47 -0.29 22.39
N MET A 216 -10.43 0.61 22.23
CA MET A 216 -10.29 1.76 21.34
C MET A 216 -9.18 2.73 21.76
N LYS A 217 -8.94 2.88 23.07
CA LYS A 217 -7.80 3.63 23.59
C LYS A 217 -6.48 2.95 23.26
N GLU A 218 -6.40 1.63 23.44
CA GLU A 218 -5.20 0.83 23.15
C GLU A 218 -4.84 0.86 21.67
N ILE A 219 -5.81 0.62 20.79
CA ILE A 219 -5.62 0.72 19.32
C ILE A 219 -5.19 2.13 18.90
N SER A 220 -5.66 3.17 19.59
CA SER A 220 -5.37 4.57 19.26
C SER A 220 -4.10 5.12 19.90
N ALA A 221 -3.42 4.35 20.74
CA ALA A 221 -2.25 4.82 21.51
C ALA A 221 -1.03 5.15 20.62
N GLY A 222 -0.94 4.54 19.43
CA GLY A 222 0.09 4.88 18.43
C GLY A 222 1.45 4.24 18.65
N ASP A 223 1.67 3.55 19.76
CA ASP A 223 2.92 2.88 20.14
C ASP A 223 2.89 1.34 19.98
N ILE A 224 1.80 0.80 19.48
CA ILE A 224 1.63 -0.63 19.23
C ILE A 224 1.90 -0.98 17.76
N THR A 225 2.33 -2.22 17.53
CA THR A 225 2.60 -2.71 16.17
C THR A 225 1.30 -2.90 15.38
N ILE A 226 1.41 -2.80 14.05
CA ILE A 226 0.28 -3.03 13.12
C ILE A 226 -0.34 -4.42 13.35
N GLY A 227 0.50 -5.46 13.57
CA GLY A 227 0.02 -6.81 13.87
C GLY A 227 -0.84 -6.84 15.13
N LYS A 228 -0.41 -6.15 16.20
CA LYS A 228 -1.16 -6.07 17.45
C LYS A 228 -2.47 -5.29 17.31
N VAL A 229 -2.50 -4.25 16.48
CA VAL A 229 -3.74 -3.52 16.15
C VAL A 229 -4.78 -4.45 15.53
N ILE A 230 -4.37 -5.27 14.55
CA ILE A 230 -5.27 -6.20 13.87
C ILE A 230 -5.72 -7.29 14.84
N GLU A 231 -4.81 -7.87 15.63
CA GLU A 231 -5.11 -8.88 16.64
C GLU A 231 -6.17 -8.39 17.63
N LEU A 232 -5.99 -7.22 18.22
CA LEU A 232 -6.95 -6.61 19.13
C LEU A 232 -8.30 -6.34 18.46
N ALA A 233 -8.29 -5.88 17.21
CA ALA A 233 -9.51 -5.61 16.47
C ALA A 233 -10.30 -6.89 16.16
N GLU A 234 -9.62 -8.02 15.92
CA GLU A 234 -10.23 -9.34 15.71
C GLU A 234 -10.72 -9.96 17.03
N GLU A 235 -9.88 -9.95 18.06
CA GLU A 235 -10.19 -10.50 19.39
C GLU A 235 -11.46 -9.87 19.99
N HIS A 236 -11.63 -8.58 19.75
CA HIS A 236 -12.78 -7.83 20.24
C HIS A 236 -13.91 -7.65 19.20
N GLU A 237 -13.95 -8.48 18.17
CA GLU A 237 -15.01 -8.50 17.16
C GLU A 237 -15.27 -7.14 16.47
N LEU A 238 -14.27 -6.27 16.45
CA LEU A 238 -14.34 -5.00 15.73
C LEU A 238 -14.26 -5.20 14.22
N ILE A 239 -13.49 -6.20 13.79
CA ILE A 239 -13.40 -6.64 12.40
C ILE A 239 -13.61 -8.15 12.31
N SER A 240 -14.04 -8.64 11.15
CA SER A 240 -14.20 -10.08 10.96
C SER A 240 -12.84 -10.75 10.74
N THR A 241 -12.67 -11.93 11.31
CA THR A 241 -11.53 -12.81 11.03
C THR A 241 -11.58 -13.22 9.54
N ASP A 242 -10.43 -13.18 8.87
CA ASP A 242 -10.28 -13.64 7.50
C ASP A 242 -9.41 -14.90 7.50
N ASP A 243 -9.96 -16.03 7.10
CA ASP A 243 -9.26 -17.33 7.09
C ASP A 243 -7.97 -17.28 6.27
N LEU A 244 -7.94 -16.50 5.20
CA LEU A 244 -6.75 -16.34 4.38
C LEU A 244 -5.65 -15.54 5.09
N PHE A 245 -6.02 -14.54 5.88
CA PHE A 245 -5.08 -13.79 6.71
C PHE A 245 -4.57 -14.66 7.86
N THR A 246 -5.46 -15.41 8.50
CA THR A 246 -5.10 -16.35 9.57
C THR A 246 -4.14 -17.42 9.05
N ASN A 247 -4.38 -17.95 7.87
CA ASN A 247 -3.48 -18.92 7.23
C ASN A 247 -2.15 -18.28 6.82
N PHE A 248 -2.13 -17.03 6.37
CA PHE A 248 -0.90 -16.30 6.08
C PHE A 248 -0.04 -16.10 7.33
N ILE A 249 -0.64 -15.75 8.47
CA ILE A 249 0.08 -15.58 9.75
C ILE A 249 0.57 -16.93 10.30
N LYS A 250 -0.23 -18.01 10.19
CA LYS A 250 0.14 -19.34 10.69
C LYS A 250 1.25 -20.02 9.89
N ASN A 251 1.42 -19.65 8.63
CA ASN A 251 2.41 -20.22 7.71
C ASN A 251 3.68 -19.34 7.59
N ARG A 252 3.85 -18.37 8.48
CA ARG A 252 5.07 -17.59 8.68
C ARG A 252 5.75 -18.02 9.97
#